data_1a973fa21028f9bdf993ac3be8ffd77a
#
_entry.id   1a973fa21028f9bdf993ac3be8ffd77a
#
_cell.length_a   1.000
_cell.length_b   1.000
_cell.length_c   1.000
_cell.angle_alpha   90.00
_cell.angle_beta   90.00
_cell.angle_gamma   90.00
#
_symmetry.space_group_name_H-M   'P 1'
#
loop_
_entity.id
_entity.type
_entity.pdbx_description
1 polymer ?
#
loop_
_entity_poly.entity_id
_entity_poly.type
_entity_poly.pdbx_seq_one_letter_code
_entity_poly.pdbx_strand_id
1 'polypeptide(L)'
;SFGLSGSLARALMDTGWSPAAAVAMRVTIAALVLVIPGLMAVRGQFRVLLTNARTIVIYGLLAVAGAQFLYFLAVSRLDVGVALLIEYTAPVAVVLFMWAFRGQKPGPLTFVGAAIAAVGLVLLLDVLSGTSVDALGVLFALGAMVGAATYFVISADDSSGLPPITL
;
A
#
# COMPACT_ATOMS: atom_id res chain seq x y z
N SER A 1 0.50 -7.58 10.18
CA SER A 1 -0.36 -6.78 11.04
C SER A 1 -0.36 -5.29 10.67
N PHE A 2 -0.92 -4.97 9.51
CA PHE A 2 -1.02 -3.59 9.02
C PHE A 2 -1.89 -2.71 9.93
N GLY A 3 -2.97 -3.25 10.53
CA GLY A 3 -3.88 -2.51 11.39
C GLY A 3 -3.25 -1.85 12.62
N LEU A 4 -2.28 -2.51 13.25
CA LEU A 4 -1.53 -1.94 14.38
C LEU A 4 -0.57 -0.84 13.96
N SER A 5 -0.10 -0.84 12.71
CA SER A 5 0.88 0.13 12.23
C SER A 5 0.31 1.55 12.14
N GLY A 6 -0.95 1.69 11.77
CA GLY A 6 -1.64 2.99 11.71
C GLY A 6 -1.81 3.61 13.09
N SER A 7 -2.26 2.82 14.06
CA SER A 7 -2.44 3.28 15.45
C SER A 7 -1.10 3.67 16.10
N LEU A 8 -0.05 2.87 15.88
CA LEU A 8 1.30 3.21 16.36
C LEU A 8 1.87 4.46 15.67
N ALA A 9 1.64 4.61 14.36
CA ALA A 9 2.03 5.79 13.62
C ALA A 9 1.33 7.04 14.15
N ARG A 10 0.01 6.94 14.43
CA ARG A 10 -0.77 8.02 15.03
C ARG A 10 -0.20 8.43 16.38
N ALA A 11 0.02 7.47 17.26
CA ALA A 11 0.62 7.71 18.58
C ALA A 11 2.00 8.40 18.47
N LEU A 12 2.81 8.00 17.48
CA LEU A 12 4.12 8.60 17.24
C LEU A 12 4.00 10.04 16.74
N MET A 13 3.06 10.30 15.82
CA MET A 13 2.79 11.65 15.32
C MET A 13 2.23 12.58 16.40
N ASP A 14 1.42 12.07 17.32
CA ASP A 14 0.90 12.81 18.47
C ASP A 14 2.02 13.26 19.44
N THR A 15 3.18 12.61 19.42
CA THR A 15 4.39 13.02 20.16
C THR A 15 5.25 14.04 19.38
N GLY A 16 4.78 14.53 18.21
CA GLY A 16 5.47 15.55 17.42
C GLY A 16 6.31 15.03 16.27
N TRP A 17 6.26 13.73 15.98
CA TRP A 17 6.96 13.17 14.82
C TRP A 17 6.24 13.54 13.50
N SER A 18 7.02 13.90 12.49
CA SER A 18 6.44 14.09 11.15
C SER A 18 6.12 12.75 10.49
N PRO A 19 5.08 12.68 9.61
CA PRO A 19 4.79 11.48 8.84
C PRO A 19 6.00 10.92 8.09
N ALA A 20 6.84 11.80 7.52
CA ALA A 20 8.07 11.41 6.83
C ALA A 20 9.08 10.72 7.75
N ALA A 21 9.28 11.24 8.97
CA ALA A 21 10.19 10.64 9.95
C ALA A 21 9.71 9.26 10.41
N ALA A 22 8.40 9.12 10.64
CA ALA A 22 7.80 7.84 11.03
C ALA A 22 7.96 6.78 9.93
N VAL A 23 7.72 7.15 8.65
CA VAL A 23 7.94 6.24 7.51
C VAL A 23 9.42 5.89 7.36
N ALA A 24 10.31 6.87 7.40
CA ALA A 24 11.76 6.64 7.27
C ALA A 24 12.25 5.66 8.33
N MET A 25 11.87 5.85 9.59
CA MET A 25 12.23 4.94 10.68
C MET A 25 11.68 3.53 10.43
N ARG A 26 10.42 3.40 10.06
CA ARG A 26 9.78 2.11 9.79
C ARG A 26 10.47 1.36 8.64
N VAL A 27 10.70 2.05 7.52
CA VAL A 27 11.34 1.44 6.33
C VAL A 27 12.78 1.06 6.64
N THR A 28 13.51 1.88 7.40
CA THR A 28 14.90 1.58 7.81
C THR A 28 14.95 0.34 8.70
N ILE A 29 14.08 0.24 9.71
CA ILE A 29 14.02 -0.95 10.59
C ILE A 29 13.65 -2.19 9.77
N ALA A 30 12.66 -2.10 8.90
CA ALA A 30 12.27 -3.21 8.04
C ALA A 30 13.43 -3.65 7.12
N ALA A 31 14.14 -2.70 6.50
CA ALA A 31 15.31 -2.97 5.68
C ALA A 31 16.42 -3.67 6.46
N LEU A 32 16.73 -3.19 7.67
CA LEU A 32 17.75 -3.81 8.54
C LEU A 32 17.39 -5.26 8.93
N VAL A 33 16.13 -5.53 9.22
CA VAL A 33 15.64 -6.87 9.55
C VAL A 33 15.67 -7.78 8.34
N LEU A 34 15.28 -7.28 7.16
CA LEU A 34 15.15 -8.08 5.95
C LEU A 34 16.42 -8.22 5.14
N VAL A 35 17.47 -7.41 5.42
CA VAL A 35 18.74 -7.47 4.66
C VAL A 35 19.39 -8.85 4.74
N ILE A 36 19.39 -9.48 5.93
CA ILE A 36 20.01 -10.81 6.12
C ILE A 36 19.23 -11.88 5.36
N PRO A 37 17.91 -12.10 5.58
CA PRO A 37 17.16 -13.11 4.82
C PRO A 37 17.11 -12.80 3.32
N GLY A 38 17.07 -11.52 2.92
CA GLY A 38 17.14 -11.12 1.52
C GLY A 38 18.46 -11.51 0.85
N LEU A 39 19.61 -11.24 1.49
CA LEU A 39 20.92 -11.65 0.99
C LEU A 39 21.07 -13.18 0.95
N MET A 40 20.47 -13.89 1.91
CA MET A 40 20.46 -15.36 1.91
C MET A 40 19.61 -15.94 0.78
N ALA A 41 18.50 -15.32 0.44
CA ALA A 41 17.62 -15.74 -0.66
C ALA A 41 18.30 -15.59 -2.04
N VAL A 42 19.17 -14.58 -2.18
CA VAL A 42 19.87 -14.28 -3.45
C VAL A 42 21.24 -14.96 -3.55
N ARG A 43 21.56 -15.92 -2.66
CA ARG A 43 22.87 -16.59 -2.64
C ARG A 43 23.32 -17.03 -4.05
N GLY A 44 24.43 -16.42 -4.52
CA GLY A 44 25.05 -16.72 -5.81
C GLY A 44 24.44 -16.02 -7.04
N GLN A 45 23.36 -15.25 -6.90
CA GLN A 45 22.69 -14.56 -8.00
C GLN A 45 22.71 -13.02 -7.88
N PHE A 46 23.75 -12.46 -7.28
CA PHE A 46 23.88 -10.99 -7.13
C PHE A 46 23.80 -10.23 -8.46
N ARG A 47 24.17 -10.87 -9.56
CA ARG A 47 24.07 -10.31 -10.91
C ARG A 47 22.61 -10.00 -11.27
N VAL A 48 21.66 -10.82 -10.83
CA VAL A 48 20.22 -10.61 -11.07
C VAL A 48 19.72 -9.35 -10.36
N LEU A 49 20.20 -9.10 -9.13
CA LEU A 49 19.88 -7.85 -8.40
C LEU A 49 20.40 -6.62 -9.14
N LEU A 50 21.66 -6.66 -9.61
CA LEU A 50 22.26 -5.55 -10.34
C LEU A 50 21.56 -5.28 -11.68
N THR A 51 21.18 -6.34 -12.39
CA THR A 51 20.45 -6.22 -13.67
C THR A 51 19.07 -5.62 -13.46
N ASN A 52 18.40 -5.95 -12.35
CA ASN A 52 17.05 -5.47 -12.03
C ASN A 52 17.05 -4.31 -11.02
N ALA A 53 18.22 -3.72 -10.72
CA ALA A 53 18.35 -2.68 -9.69
C ALA A 53 17.39 -1.50 -9.91
N ARG A 54 17.22 -1.06 -11.17
CA ARG A 54 16.28 0.01 -11.51
C ARG A 54 14.84 -0.35 -11.13
N THR A 55 14.39 -1.55 -11.45
CA THR A 55 13.04 -2.04 -11.12
C THR A 55 12.86 -2.13 -9.62
N ILE A 56 13.84 -2.71 -8.90
CA ILE A 56 13.82 -2.83 -7.43
C ILE A 56 13.74 -1.46 -6.77
N VAL A 57 14.54 -0.49 -7.21
CA VAL A 57 14.56 0.86 -6.64
C VAL A 57 13.24 1.60 -6.93
N ILE A 58 12.75 1.56 -8.17
CA ILE A 58 11.47 2.20 -8.53
C ILE A 58 10.32 1.57 -7.75
N TYR A 59 10.29 0.26 -7.67
CA TYR A 59 9.28 -0.48 -6.91
C TYR A 59 9.34 -0.13 -5.41
N GLY A 60 10.52 -0.19 -4.79
CA GLY A 60 10.69 0.14 -3.39
C GLY A 60 10.33 1.60 -3.06
N LEU A 61 10.71 2.55 -3.93
CA LEU A 61 10.41 3.96 -3.71
C LEU A 61 8.94 4.30 -3.96
N LEU A 62 8.33 3.79 -5.03
CA LEU A 62 6.96 4.16 -5.40
C LEU A 62 5.92 3.27 -4.76
N ALA A 63 6.04 1.95 -4.92
CA ALA A 63 5.01 1.03 -4.45
C ALA A 63 5.08 0.75 -2.94
N VAL A 64 6.26 0.84 -2.33
CA VAL A 64 6.42 0.58 -0.90
C VAL A 64 6.54 1.88 -0.10
N ALA A 65 7.61 2.64 -0.29
CA ALA A 65 7.86 3.84 0.52
C ALA A 65 6.85 4.96 0.22
N GLY A 66 6.53 5.19 -1.05
CA GLY A 66 5.56 6.19 -1.49
C GLY A 66 4.15 5.89 -1.00
N ALA A 67 3.69 4.63 -1.13
CA ALA A 67 2.39 4.21 -0.62
C ALA A 67 2.29 4.38 0.90
N GLN A 68 3.31 3.98 1.64
CA GLN A 68 3.34 4.16 3.10
C GLN A 68 3.37 5.62 3.52
N PHE A 69 4.11 6.46 2.80
CA PHE A 69 4.15 7.89 3.08
C PHE A 69 2.79 8.54 2.87
N LEU A 70 2.12 8.24 1.75
CA LEU A 70 0.76 8.71 1.48
C LEU A 70 -0.25 8.20 2.51
N TYR A 71 -0.13 6.93 2.93
CA TYR A 71 -0.94 6.38 4.00
C TYR A 71 -0.77 7.15 5.33
N PHE A 72 0.47 7.48 5.72
CA PHE A 72 0.72 8.23 6.95
C PHE A 72 0.24 9.69 6.87
N LEU A 73 0.32 10.30 5.68
CA LEU A 73 -0.31 11.60 5.42
C LEU A 73 -1.85 11.52 5.51
N ALA A 74 -2.45 10.42 5.04
CA ALA A 74 -3.88 10.18 5.21
C ALA A 74 -4.26 10.05 6.69
N VAL A 75 -3.54 9.23 7.46
CA VAL A 75 -3.77 9.02 8.91
C VAL A 75 -3.57 10.30 9.73
N SER A 76 -2.72 11.23 9.28
CA SER A 76 -2.58 12.53 9.94
C SER A 76 -3.81 13.44 9.80
N ARG A 77 -4.73 13.13 8.87
CA ARG A 77 -5.91 13.93 8.53
C ARG A 77 -7.23 13.19 8.67
N LEU A 78 -7.22 11.88 8.60
CA LEU A 78 -8.39 10.99 8.72
C LEU A 78 -8.23 10.06 9.91
N ASP A 79 -9.34 9.48 10.34
CA ASP A 79 -9.28 8.35 11.26
C ASP A 79 -8.56 7.17 10.61
N VAL A 80 -7.75 6.47 11.43
CA VAL A 80 -6.95 5.31 10.96
C VAL A 80 -7.82 4.26 10.28
N GLY A 81 -9.03 4.01 10.81
CA GLY A 81 -9.98 3.05 10.24
C GLY A 81 -10.44 3.46 8.84
N VAL A 82 -10.73 4.75 8.63
CA VAL A 82 -11.12 5.31 7.33
C VAL A 82 -9.98 5.18 6.32
N ALA A 83 -8.76 5.60 6.71
CA ALA A 83 -7.60 5.52 5.84
C ALA A 83 -7.29 4.06 5.44
N LEU A 84 -7.35 3.12 6.39
CA LEU A 84 -7.16 1.69 6.13
C LEU A 84 -8.25 1.11 5.22
N LEU A 85 -9.50 1.49 5.41
CA LEU A 85 -10.58 0.97 4.59
C LEU A 85 -10.42 1.40 3.14
N ILE A 86 -10.05 2.66 2.89
CA ILE A 86 -9.76 3.16 1.54
C ILE A 86 -8.57 2.38 0.95
N GLU A 87 -7.48 2.23 1.67
CA GLU A 87 -6.30 1.48 1.22
C GLU A 87 -6.65 0.01 0.90
N TYR A 88 -7.48 -0.64 1.72
CA TYR A 88 -7.89 -2.03 1.51
C TYR A 88 -8.85 -2.24 0.34
N THR A 89 -9.31 -1.18 -0.34
CA THR A 89 -9.96 -1.31 -1.64
C THR A 89 -8.95 -1.57 -2.79
N ALA A 90 -7.64 -1.58 -2.52
CA ALA A 90 -6.60 -1.87 -3.51
C ALA A 90 -6.85 -3.17 -4.32
N PRO A 91 -7.26 -4.32 -3.73
CA PRO A 91 -7.60 -5.51 -4.53
C PRO A 91 -8.73 -5.26 -5.54
N VAL A 92 -9.72 -4.43 -5.19
CA VAL A 92 -10.79 -4.04 -6.10
C VAL A 92 -10.24 -3.20 -7.25
N ALA A 93 -9.35 -2.24 -6.95
CA ALA A 93 -8.67 -1.44 -7.95
C ALA A 93 -7.83 -2.30 -8.91
N VAL A 94 -7.11 -3.32 -8.39
CA VAL A 94 -6.37 -4.30 -9.21
C VAL A 94 -7.31 -5.05 -10.15
N VAL A 95 -8.43 -5.56 -9.65
CA VAL A 95 -9.41 -6.29 -10.47
C VAL A 95 -9.98 -5.40 -11.57
N LEU A 96 -10.34 -4.15 -11.25
CA LEU A 96 -10.83 -3.19 -12.23
C LEU A 96 -9.76 -2.86 -13.28
N PHE A 97 -8.52 -2.69 -12.87
CA PHE A 97 -7.37 -2.49 -13.77
C PHE A 97 -7.18 -3.68 -14.71
N MET A 98 -7.16 -4.91 -14.20
CA MET A 98 -7.02 -6.12 -14.99
C MET A 98 -8.17 -6.30 -15.97
N TRP A 99 -9.38 -5.93 -15.57
CA TRP A 99 -10.54 -5.97 -16.47
C TRP A 99 -10.42 -4.94 -17.59
N ALA A 100 -10.11 -3.68 -17.25
CA ALA A 100 -10.06 -2.58 -18.22
C ALA A 100 -8.90 -2.71 -19.21
N PHE A 101 -7.71 -3.16 -18.75
CA PHE A 101 -6.49 -3.13 -19.56
C PHE A 101 -6.03 -4.52 -20.04
N ARG A 102 -6.43 -5.59 -19.36
CA ARG A 102 -6.08 -6.97 -19.75
C ARG A 102 -7.28 -7.82 -20.17
N GLY A 103 -8.48 -7.27 -20.19
CA GLY A 103 -9.70 -7.96 -20.62
C GLY A 103 -10.13 -9.11 -19.70
N GLN A 104 -9.53 -9.24 -18.51
CA GLN A 104 -9.86 -10.28 -17.55
C GLN A 104 -11.16 -9.91 -16.83
N LYS A 105 -12.27 -10.51 -17.23
CA LYS A 105 -13.59 -10.24 -16.63
C LYS A 105 -13.64 -10.78 -15.20
N PRO A 106 -13.96 -9.92 -14.20
CA PRO A 106 -14.13 -10.37 -12.83
C PRO A 106 -15.36 -11.28 -12.70
N GLY A 107 -15.28 -12.25 -11.80
CA GLY A 107 -16.40 -13.12 -11.50
C GLY A 107 -17.50 -12.39 -10.72
N PRO A 108 -18.74 -12.95 -10.70
CA PRO A 108 -19.87 -12.30 -10.01
C PRO A 108 -19.61 -12.11 -8.51
N LEU A 109 -18.88 -13.00 -7.87
CA LEU A 109 -18.52 -12.89 -6.46
C LEU A 109 -17.62 -11.67 -6.18
N THR A 110 -16.76 -11.31 -7.14
CA THR A 110 -15.90 -10.12 -7.04
C THR A 110 -16.73 -8.84 -7.07
N PHE A 111 -17.77 -8.78 -7.91
CA PHE A 111 -18.70 -7.64 -7.94
C PHE A 111 -19.47 -7.50 -6.62
N VAL A 112 -19.93 -8.62 -6.06
CA VAL A 112 -20.62 -8.61 -4.76
C VAL A 112 -19.68 -8.12 -3.66
N GLY A 113 -18.44 -8.61 -3.61
CA GLY A 113 -17.44 -8.15 -2.63
C GLY A 113 -17.10 -6.67 -2.78
N ALA A 114 -16.94 -6.19 -4.02
CA ALA A 114 -16.69 -4.78 -4.30
C ALA A 114 -17.87 -3.88 -3.88
N ALA A 115 -19.12 -4.31 -4.11
CA ALA A 115 -20.31 -3.60 -3.68
C ALA A 115 -20.41 -3.52 -2.15
N ILE A 116 -20.15 -4.61 -1.44
CA ILE A 116 -20.12 -4.63 0.04
C ILE A 116 -19.03 -3.68 0.56
N ALA A 117 -17.84 -3.71 -0.03
CA ALA A 117 -16.74 -2.81 0.35
C ALA A 117 -17.10 -1.34 0.11
N ALA A 118 -17.75 -1.01 -1.01
CA ALA A 118 -18.20 0.34 -1.31
C ALA A 118 -19.26 0.83 -0.31
N VAL A 119 -20.24 -0.01 0.03
CA VAL A 119 -21.25 0.31 1.05
C VAL A 119 -20.59 0.53 2.41
N GLY A 120 -19.67 -0.35 2.82
CA GLY A 120 -18.90 -0.20 4.06
C GLY A 120 -18.12 1.12 4.11
N LEU A 121 -17.50 1.52 2.98
CA LEU A 121 -16.77 2.78 2.86
C LEU A 121 -17.70 3.99 3.02
N VAL A 122 -18.86 3.99 2.34
CA VAL A 122 -19.85 5.08 2.43
C VAL A 122 -20.36 5.22 3.87
N LEU A 123 -20.65 4.11 4.55
CA LEU A 123 -21.12 4.12 5.93
C LEU A 123 -20.03 4.61 6.89
N LEU A 124 -18.78 4.23 6.67
CA LEU A 124 -17.67 4.64 7.53
C LEU A 124 -17.28 6.11 7.35
N LEU A 125 -17.33 6.61 6.12
CA LEU A 125 -17.06 8.03 5.83
C LEU A 125 -18.15 8.95 6.38
N ASP A 126 -19.26 8.38 6.88
CA ASP A 126 -20.40 9.12 7.42
C ASP A 126 -20.89 10.23 6.47
N VAL A 127 -20.78 9.96 5.17
CA VAL A 127 -21.12 10.93 4.10
C VAL A 127 -22.57 11.40 4.21
N LEU A 128 -23.44 10.57 4.81
CA LEU A 128 -24.87 10.84 4.97
C LEU A 128 -25.18 11.82 6.10
N SER A 129 -24.30 11.97 7.10
CA SER A 129 -24.50 12.90 8.22
C SER A 129 -23.93 14.29 7.99
N GLY A 130 -23.34 14.56 6.80
CA GLY A 130 -22.87 15.89 6.41
C GLY A 130 -21.60 16.34 7.14
N THR A 131 -20.92 15.45 7.83
CA THR A 131 -19.60 15.73 8.41
C THR A 131 -18.59 15.96 7.29
N SER A 132 -17.85 17.07 7.37
CA SER A 132 -16.83 17.41 6.38
C SER A 132 -15.62 16.46 6.52
N VAL A 133 -15.52 15.48 5.62
CA VAL A 133 -14.34 14.63 5.50
C VAL A 133 -13.21 15.45 4.87
N ASP A 134 -12.00 15.40 5.42
CA ASP A 134 -10.84 16.09 4.84
C ASP A 134 -10.52 15.50 3.45
N ALA A 135 -10.84 16.26 2.41
CA ALA A 135 -10.65 15.84 1.02
C ALA A 135 -9.17 15.54 0.68
N LEU A 136 -8.22 16.25 1.30
CA LEU A 136 -6.80 15.97 1.13
C LEU A 136 -6.42 14.65 1.79
N GLY A 137 -6.99 14.34 2.94
CA GLY A 137 -6.80 13.05 3.60
C GLY A 137 -7.29 11.89 2.74
N VAL A 138 -8.47 12.02 2.13
CA VAL A 138 -9.01 11.03 1.18
C VAL A 138 -8.11 10.90 -0.06
N LEU A 139 -7.63 12.01 -0.61
CA LEU A 139 -6.71 11.99 -1.76
C LEU A 139 -5.41 11.23 -1.43
N PHE A 140 -4.85 11.44 -0.26
CA PHE A 140 -3.68 10.71 0.21
C PHE A 140 -3.97 9.21 0.39
N ALA A 141 -5.12 8.85 0.96
CA ALA A 141 -5.54 7.46 1.11
C ALA A 141 -5.75 6.76 -0.24
N LEU A 142 -6.35 7.45 -1.23
CA LEU A 142 -6.46 6.95 -2.60
C LEU A 142 -5.08 6.78 -3.26
N GLY A 143 -4.16 7.70 -3.03
CA GLY A 143 -2.78 7.56 -3.49
C GLY A 143 -2.08 6.33 -2.87
N ALA A 144 -2.28 6.09 -1.58
CA ALA A 144 -1.77 4.89 -0.90
C ALA A 144 -2.39 3.61 -1.49
N MET A 145 -3.71 3.61 -1.74
CA MET A 145 -4.42 2.51 -2.41
C MET A 145 -3.83 2.20 -3.79
N VAL A 146 -3.55 3.22 -4.61
CA VAL A 146 -2.91 3.03 -5.93
C VAL A 146 -1.51 2.45 -5.78
N GLY A 147 -0.73 2.91 -4.79
CA GLY A 147 0.57 2.34 -4.46
C GLY A 147 0.48 0.86 -4.07
N ALA A 148 -0.48 0.51 -3.20
CA ALA A 148 -0.75 -0.87 -2.81
C ALA A 148 -1.22 -1.73 -4.01
N ALA A 149 -2.08 -1.20 -4.87
CA ALA A 149 -2.51 -1.89 -6.09
C ALA A 149 -1.32 -2.15 -7.03
N THR A 150 -0.43 -1.17 -7.21
CA THR A 150 0.81 -1.31 -7.99
C THR A 150 1.72 -2.38 -7.39
N TYR A 151 1.84 -2.40 -6.06
CA TYR A 151 2.56 -3.46 -5.35
C TYR A 151 2.02 -4.85 -5.71
N PHE A 152 0.71 -5.07 -5.64
CA PHE A 152 0.10 -6.36 -5.97
C PHE A 152 0.31 -6.76 -7.44
N VAL A 153 0.17 -5.81 -8.37
CA VAL A 153 0.36 -6.08 -9.81
C VAL A 153 1.80 -6.48 -10.12
N ILE A 154 2.78 -5.76 -9.57
CA ILE A 154 4.20 -6.04 -9.84
C ILE A 154 4.65 -7.31 -9.11
N SER A 155 4.20 -7.53 -7.86
CA SER A 155 4.54 -8.75 -7.11
C SER A 155 3.94 -10.03 -7.70
N ALA A 156 2.85 -9.91 -8.48
CA ALA A 156 2.25 -11.04 -9.17
C ALA A 156 2.90 -11.33 -10.54
N ASP A 157 3.82 -10.49 -11.00
CA ASP A 157 4.51 -10.65 -12.29
C ASP A 157 5.81 -11.44 -12.12
N ASP A 158 5.74 -12.74 -12.42
CA ASP A 158 6.88 -13.66 -12.36
C ASP A 158 7.93 -13.42 -13.47
N SER A 159 7.71 -12.45 -14.37
CA SER A 159 8.59 -12.18 -15.51
C SER A 159 9.98 -11.68 -15.11
N SER A 160 10.13 -11.13 -13.91
CA SER A 160 11.41 -10.62 -13.41
C SER A 160 12.38 -11.72 -12.94
N GLY A 161 11.91 -12.95 -12.72
CA GLY A 161 12.72 -14.06 -12.18
C GLY A 161 13.29 -13.78 -10.78
N LEU A 162 12.82 -12.71 -10.09
CA LEU A 162 13.25 -12.36 -8.76
C LEU A 162 12.41 -13.10 -7.71
N PRO A 163 13.03 -13.69 -6.68
CA PRO A 163 12.27 -14.19 -5.54
C PRO A 163 11.46 -13.06 -4.89
N PRO A 164 10.19 -13.29 -4.48
CA PRO A 164 9.33 -12.26 -3.87
C PRO A 164 9.95 -11.55 -2.66
N ILE A 165 10.86 -12.22 -1.94
CA ILE A 165 11.56 -11.66 -0.78
C ILE A 165 12.61 -10.60 -1.15
N THR A 166 12.96 -10.47 -2.43
CA THR A 166 13.98 -9.52 -2.92
C THR A 166 13.37 -8.25 -3.51
N LEU A 167 12.07 -8.23 -3.68
CA LEU A 167 11.26 -7.05 -4.00
C LEU A 167 10.77 -6.38 -2.72
#